data_bf473f4d1e11ada83531404eedabc694
#
_entry.id   bf473f4d1e11ada83531404eedabc694
#
_cell.length_a   1.000
_cell.length_b   1.000
_cell.length_c   1.000
_cell.angle_alpha   90.00
_cell.angle_beta   90.00
_cell.angle_gamma   90.00
#
_symmetry.space_group_name_H-M   'P 1'
#
loop_
_entity.id
_entity.type
_entity.pdbx_description
1 polymer ?
#
loop_
_entity_poly.entity_id
_entity_poly.type
_entity_poly.pdbx_seq_one_letter_code
_entity_poly.pdbx_strand_id
1 'polypeptide(L)'
;YIPTYNRVGSQACFDSLPSHWQDKTVLVVHPEEIHDGYPTLSCPVQGQGIAPVRKWISEHAEGQRHGVIDDDCVFQYTRRENEDGPSNRPLTNDEFDHMMGLFNSWMDEGFTFVGSDAAWNPPTRDKDYRTNSRLSGNVFYSEKLPVNDIDWLSLPISEDYYVALQLLTMGYQNRVSLKYRINPGTTQAKGGCSTQRTLDVHNKSLEQLQNKFPQFVKLRDKVAKNSGEWSGQTKKACTISWKKAYQSSQ
;
A
#
# COMPACT_ATOMS: atom_id res chain seq x y z
N TYR A 1 2.91 -5.11 -10.01
CA TYR A 1 2.21 -4.01 -10.67
C TYR A 1 2.50 -2.71 -9.95
N ILE A 2 2.86 -1.68 -10.71
CA ILE A 2 3.09 -0.32 -10.19
C ILE A 2 2.12 0.62 -10.91
N PRO A 3 0.98 0.97 -10.31
CA PRO A 3 0.07 1.96 -10.89
C PRO A 3 0.74 3.33 -10.89
N THR A 4 0.83 3.97 -12.06
CA THR A 4 1.39 5.32 -12.21
C THR A 4 0.50 6.16 -13.12
N TYR A 5 0.38 7.47 -12.82
CA TYR A 5 -0.45 8.39 -13.57
C TYR A 5 0.13 9.81 -13.52
N ASN A 6 0.30 10.44 -14.69
CA ASN A 6 0.90 11.78 -14.82
C ASN A 6 2.32 11.88 -14.21
N ARG A 7 3.11 10.81 -14.29
CA ARG A 7 4.49 10.73 -13.79
C ARG A 7 5.45 10.16 -14.84
N VAL A 8 5.28 10.52 -16.09
CA VAL A 8 6.17 10.09 -17.17
C VAL A 8 7.62 10.49 -16.86
N GLY A 9 8.55 9.55 -17.00
CA GLY A 9 10.00 9.76 -16.79
C GLY A 9 10.45 9.79 -15.31
N SER A 10 9.58 9.44 -14.34
CA SER A 10 9.95 9.36 -12.92
C SER A 10 9.31 8.14 -12.28
N GLN A 11 10.04 7.03 -12.27
CA GLN A 11 9.56 5.72 -11.80
C GLN A 11 10.40 5.20 -10.62
N ALA A 12 10.48 6.00 -9.54
CA ALA A 12 11.37 5.75 -8.41
C ALA A 12 11.21 4.34 -7.81
N CYS A 13 9.98 3.83 -7.75
CA CYS A 13 9.74 2.47 -7.28
C CYS A 13 10.39 1.45 -8.23
N PHE A 14 10.06 1.50 -9.52
CA PHE A 14 10.58 0.57 -10.53
C PHE A 14 12.11 0.62 -10.61
N ASP A 15 12.67 1.82 -10.67
CA ASP A 15 14.12 2.05 -10.80
C ASP A 15 14.92 1.55 -9.59
N SER A 16 14.27 1.45 -8.42
CA SER A 16 14.88 0.93 -7.19
C SER A 16 14.85 -0.59 -7.06
N LEU A 17 14.13 -1.29 -7.94
CA LEU A 17 14.05 -2.75 -7.90
C LEU A 17 15.31 -3.39 -8.49
N PRO A 18 15.77 -4.56 -7.98
CA PRO A 18 16.77 -5.36 -8.66
C PRO A 18 16.35 -5.71 -10.10
N SER A 19 17.28 -5.76 -11.05
CA SER A 19 17.00 -5.95 -12.48
C SER A 19 16.12 -7.18 -12.76
N HIS A 20 16.39 -8.31 -12.12
CA HIS A 20 15.60 -9.54 -12.28
C HIS A 20 14.16 -9.44 -11.69
N TRP A 21 13.88 -8.43 -10.84
CA TRP A 21 12.53 -8.08 -10.39
C TRP A 21 11.88 -7.05 -11.30
N GLN A 22 12.66 -6.17 -11.94
CA GLN A 22 12.15 -5.29 -12.99
C GLN A 22 11.55 -6.11 -14.14
N ASP A 23 12.18 -7.23 -14.53
CA ASP A 23 11.68 -8.17 -15.55
C ASP A 23 10.30 -8.80 -15.19
N LYS A 24 9.92 -8.80 -13.91
CA LYS A 24 8.65 -9.32 -13.39
C LYS A 24 7.66 -8.22 -13.03
N THR A 25 8.00 -6.98 -13.30
CA THR A 25 7.24 -5.80 -12.87
C THR A 25 6.78 -5.01 -14.09
N VAL A 26 5.54 -4.55 -14.06
CA VAL A 26 4.98 -3.68 -15.10
C VAL A 26 4.41 -2.41 -14.50
N LEU A 27 4.56 -1.30 -15.20
CA LEU A 27 3.86 -0.06 -14.90
C LEU A 27 2.43 -0.18 -15.42
N VAL A 28 1.45 0.12 -14.59
CA VAL A 28 0.04 0.17 -14.99
C VAL A 28 -0.31 1.62 -15.29
N VAL A 29 -0.48 1.91 -16.57
CA VAL A 29 -0.50 3.27 -17.12
C VAL A 29 -1.84 3.63 -17.77
N HIS A 30 -2.12 4.91 -17.92
CA HIS A 30 -3.23 5.38 -18.77
C HIS A 30 -2.95 5.01 -20.23
N PRO A 31 -3.98 4.65 -21.03
CA PRO A 31 -3.80 4.25 -22.44
C PRO A 31 -3.07 5.28 -23.32
N GLU A 32 -3.14 6.56 -22.96
CA GLU A 32 -2.51 7.65 -23.70
C GLU A 32 -1.10 8.02 -23.17
N GLU A 33 -0.66 7.43 -22.07
CA GLU A 33 0.67 7.70 -21.52
C GLU A 33 1.72 6.79 -22.14
N ILE A 34 2.84 7.39 -22.57
CA ILE A 34 4.00 6.68 -23.10
C ILE A 34 5.13 6.76 -22.10
N HIS A 35 5.61 5.61 -21.66
CA HIS A 35 6.74 5.47 -20.73
C HIS A 35 7.88 4.74 -21.42
N ASP A 36 8.68 5.49 -22.19
CA ASP A 36 9.80 4.93 -22.95
C ASP A 36 10.80 4.20 -22.04
N GLY A 37 11.17 2.98 -22.44
CA GLY A 37 12.13 2.16 -21.70
C GLY A 37 11.55 1.38 -20.52
N TYR A 38 10.25 1.48 -20.22
CA TYR A 38 9.60 0.73 -19.15
C TYR A 38 8.60 -0.29 -19.70
N PRO A 39 8.48 -1.49 -19.09
CA PRO A 39 7.40 -2.40 -19.40
C PRO A 39 6.07 -1.83 -18.90
N THR A 40 5.09 -1.69 -19.78
CA THR A 40 3.81 -1.07 -19.48
C THR A 40 2.63 -1.99 -19.72
N LEU A 41 1.58 -1.83 -18.93
CA LEU A 41 0.27 -2.46 -19.09
C LEU A 41 -0.79 -1.35 -19.10
N SER A 42 -1.48 -1.21 -20.23
CA SER A 42 -2.52 -0.22 -20.40
C SER A 42 -3.76 -0.55 -19.57
N CYS A 43 -4.19 0.39 -18.75
CA CYS A 43 -5.36 0.24 -17.86
C CYS A 43 -6.47 1.22 -18.26
N PRO A 44 -7.63 0.74 -18.72
CA PRO A 44 -8.69 1.61 -19.24
C PRO A 44 -9.38 2.46 -18.16
N VAL A 45 -9.18 2.14 -16.89
CA VAL A 45 -9.74 2.90 -15.74
C VAL A 45 -8.69 3.79 -15.07
N GLN A 46 -7.46 3.86 -15.60
CA GLN A 46 -6.44 4.76 -15.07
C GLN A 46 -6.90 6.22 -15.23
N GLY A 47 -6.61 7.05 -14.22
CA GLY A 47 -7.10 8.43 -14.15
C GLY A 47 -8.46 8.59 -13.44
N GLN A 48 -9.16 7.51 -13.14
CA GLN A 48 -10.43 7.54 -12.38
C GLN A 48 -10.23 7.44 -10.86
N GLY A 49 -8.99 7.47 -10.40
CA GLY A 49 -8.58 7.26 -9.02
C GLY A 49 -7.90 5.90 -8.82
N ILE A 50 -7.30 5.72 -7.64
CA ILE A 50 -6.51 4.52 -7.37
C ILE A 50 -7.36 3.27 -7.11
N ALA A 51 -8.55 3.41 -6.53
CA ALA A 51 -9.40 2.28 -6.19
C ALA A 51 -9.86 1.47 -7.43
N PRO A 52 -10.37 2.09 -8.53
CA PRO A 52 -10.66 1.38 -9.77
C PRO A 52 -9.44 0.67 -10.36
N VAL A 53 -8.26 1.30 -10.29
CA VAL A 53 -7.01 0.71 -10.82
C VAL A 53 -6.59 -0.52 -10.02
N ARG A 54 -6.63 -0.46 -8.69
CA ARG A 54 -6.32 -1.62 -7.83
C ARG A 54 -7.30 -2.77 -8.05
N LYS A 55 -8.59 -2.46 -8.20
CA LYS A 55 -9.60 -3.46 -8.60
C LYS A 55 -9.23 -4.13 -9.92
N TRP A 56 -8.98 -3.33 -10.96
CA TRP A 56 -8.64 -3.83 -12.28
C TRP A 56 -7.38 -4.69 -12.26
N ILE A 57 -6.33 -4.29 -11.53
CA ILE A 57 -5.10 -5.09 -11.37
C ILE A 57 -5.44 -6.43 -10.71
N SER A 58 -6.22 -6.43 -9.62
CA SER A 58 -6.56 -7.66 -8.89
C SER A 58 -7.45 -8.61 -9.70
N GLU A 59 -8.34 -8.07 -10.55
CA GLU A 59 -9.11 -8.88 -11.52
C GLU A 59 -8.21 -9.44 -12.63
N HIS A 60 -7.26 -8.65 -13.14
CA HIS A 60 -6.31 -9.08 -14.16
C HIS A 60 -5.38 -10.19 -13.66
N ALA A 61 -5.04 -10.18 -12.38
CA ALA A 61 -4.17 -11.15 -11.72
C ALA A 61 -4.94 -12.20 -10.91
N GLU A 62 -6.25 -12.36 -11.12
CA GLU A 62 -7.08 -13.28 -10.35
C GLU A 62 -6.51 -14.71 -10.38
N GLY A 63 -6.47 -15.35 -9.20
CA GLY A 63 -5.90 -16.69 -9.04
C GLY A 63 -4.37 -16.75 -9.07
N GLN A 64 -3.67 -15.61 -9.10
CA GLN A 64 -2.22 -15.51 -9.08
C GLN A 64 -1.72 -14.69 -7.89
N ARG A 65 -0.53 -15.02 -7.38
CA ARG A 65 0.19 -14.14 -6.46
C ARG A 65 0.64 -12.90 -7.19
N HIS A 66 0.31 -11.75 -6.66
CA HIS A 66 0.70 -10.48 -7.26
C HIS A 66 0.93 -9.39 -6.22
N GLY A 67 1.77 -8.43 -6.55
CA GLY A 67 2.01 -7.25 -5.74
C GLY A 67 1.48 -5.99 -6.41
N VAL A 68 0.94 -5.07 -5.60
CA VAL A 68 0.61 -3.70 -6.01
C VAL A 68 1.42 -2.75 -5.15
N ILE A 69 2.27 -1.93 -5.77
CA ILE A 69 3.21 -1.04 -5.08
C ILE A 69 3.03 0.36 -5.66
N ASP A 70 2.88 1.37 -4.80
CA ASP A 70 2.77 2.76 -5.25
C ASP A 70 4.09 3.22 -5.92
N ASP A 71 4.00 4.02 -6.98
CA ASP A 71 5.11 4.37 -7.88
C ASP A 71 6.23 5.20 -7.24
N ASP A 72 5.97 5.77 -6.06
CA ASP A 72 6.93 6.56 -5.28
C ASP A 72 7.51 5.79 -4.07
N CYS A 73 7.17 4.53 -3.90
CA CYS A 73 7.64 3.72 -2.79
C CYS A 73 9.02 3.11 -3.05
N VAL A 74 9.95 3.30 -2.13
CA VAL A 74 11.28 2.67 -2.16
C VAL A 74 11.43 1.77 -0.95
N PHE A 75 11.84 0.51 -1.18
CA PHE A 75 12.06 -0.45 -0.10
C PHE A 75 13.32 -0.16 0.68
N GLN A 76 13.25 -0.28 2.00
CA GLN A 76 14.34 0.03 2.92
C GLN A 76 14.49 -1.05 3.99
N TYR A 77 15.75 -1.27 4.39
CA TYR A 77 16.08 -2.03 5.59
C TYR A 77 15.96 -1.13 6.82
N THR A 78 15.29 -1.60 7.86
CA THR A 78 15.27 -0.94 9.17
C THR A 78 16.24 -1.64 10.10
N ARG A 79 17.27 -0.91 10.53
CA ARG A 79 18.31 -1.37 11.44
C ARG A 79 17.70 -1.97 12.72
N ARG A 80 18.18 -3.15 13.10
CA ARG A 80 17.82 -3.84 14.34
C ARG A 80 18.55 -3.22 15.53
N GLU A 81 18.10 -3.56 16.75
CA GLU A 81 18.58 -2.95 17.98
C GLU A 81 20.11 -3.14 18.19
N ASN A 82 20.63 -4.30 17.79
CA ASN A 82 22.03 -4.70 17.97
C ASN A 82 22.87 -4.52 16.71
N GLU A 83 22.44 -3.71 15.76
CA GLU A 83 23.17 -3.44 14.52
C GLU A 83 23.68 -1.99 14.50
N ASP A 84 24.85 -1.77 13.91
CA ASP A 84 25.41 -0.44 13.67
C ASP A 84 24.94 0.15 12.34
N GLY A 85 25.06 1.47 12.19
CA GLY A 85 24.76 2.18 10.95
C GLY A 85 23.46 3.02 10.99
N PRO A 86 23.00 3.52 9.84
CA PRO A 86 21.82 4.37 9.73
C PRO A 86 20.54 3.61 10.10
N SER A 87 19.55 4.33 10.65
CA SER A 87 18.28 3.72 11.08
C SER A 87 17.51 3.06 9.93
N ASN A 88 17.56 3.65 8.73
CA ASN A 88 17.00 3.08 7.51
C ASN A 88 18.00 3.28 6.37
N ARG A 89 18.06 2.33 5.46
CA ARG A 89 18.84 2.40 4.21
C ARG A 89 18.14 1.63 3.10
N PRO A 90 18.42 1.90 1.82
CA PRO A 90 17.93 1.09 0.71
C PRO A 90 18.28 -0.40 0.91
N LEU A 91 17.46 -1.29 0.39
CA LEU A 91 17.76 -2.72 0.37
C LEU A 91 18.89 -3.00 -0.63
N THR A 92 19.72 -3.98 -0.29
CA THR A 92 20.55 -4.67 -1.29
C THR A 92 19.67 -5.63 -2.12
N ASN A 93 20.21 -6.12 -3.25
CA ASN A 93 19.50 -7.11 -4.07
C ASN A 93 19.18 -8.38 -3.29
N ASP A 94 20.12 -8.91 -2.52
CA ASP A 94 19.92 -10.11 -1.69
C ASP A 94 18.87 -9.90 -0.61
N GLU A 95 18.82 -8.71 -0.02
CA GLU A 95 17.81 -8.36 0.98
C GLU A 95 16.42 -8.24 0.36
N PHE A 96 16.33 -7.72 -0.87
CA PHE A 96 15.08 -7.68 -1.61
C PHE A 96 14.59 -9.10 -1.92
N ASP A 97 15.46 -9.97 -2.39
CA ASP A 97 15.14 -11.37 -2.66
C ASP A 97 14.69 -12.11 -1.40
N HIS A 98 15.40 -11.89 -0.29
CA HIS A 98 15.01 -12.45 1.00
C HIS A 98 13.63 -11.92 1.47
N MET A 99 13.35 -10.64 1.29
CA MET A 99 12.04 -10.05 1.59
C MET A 99 10.92 -10.72 0.77
N MET A 100 11.14 -10.87 -0.54
CA MET A 100 10.16 -11.51 -1.42
C MET A 100 9.99 -13.00 -1.10
N GLY A 101 11.06 -13.69 -0.73
CA GLY A 101 11.02 -15.06 -0.22
C GLY A 101 10.18 -15.18 1.06
N LEU A 102 10.35 -14.25 2.00
CA LEU A 102 9.51 -14.15 3.20
C LEU A 102 8.03 -13.93 2.88
N PHE A 103 7.72 -13.03 1.95
CA PHE A 103 6.33 -12.77 1.58
C PHE A 103 5.67 -14.01 0.96
N ASN A 104 6.39 -14.72 0.10
CA ASN A 104 5.90 -15.99 -0.45
C ASN A 104 5.69 -17.04 0.65
N SER A 105 6.65 -17.21 1.57
CA SER A 105 6.51 -18.12 2.70
C SER A 105 5.30 -17.78 3.58
N TRP A 106 5.03 -16.52 3.84
CA TRP A 106 3.86 -16.10 4.60
C TRP A 106 2.54 -16.42 3.87
N MET A 107 2.52 -16.26 2.54
CA MET A 107 1.35 -16.67 1.75
C MET A 107 1.17 -18.20 1.74
N ASP A 108 2.25 -18.99 1.74
CA ASP A 108 2.23 -20.44 1.91
C ASP A 108 1.69 -20.85 3.31
N GLU A 109 2.00 -20.06 4.34
CA GLU A 109 1.44 -20.23 5.69
C GLU A 109 -0.07 -19.87 5.78
N GLY A 110 -0.66 -19.31 4.72
CA GLY A 110 -2.08 -18.97 4.62
C GLY A 110 -2.43 -17.49 4.83
N PHE A 111 -1.44 -16.59 4.90
CA PHE A 111 -1.72 -15.16 4.90
C PHE A 111 -2.16 -14.71 3.51
N THR A 112 -3.35 -14.09 3.43
CA THR A 112 -3.95 -13.71 2.14
C THR A 112 -3.31 -12.48 1.55
N PHE A 113 -2.85 -11.55 2.40
CA PHE A 113 -2.18 -10.34 1.97
C PHE A 113 -1.06 -9.96 2.91
N VAL A 114 0.08 -9.60 2.33
CA VAL A 114 1.32 -9.30 3.06
C VAL A 114 1.96 -8.03 2.51
N GLY A 115 2.93 -7.49 3.22
CA GLY A 115 3.67 -6.32 2.74
C GLY A 115 4.58 -5.72 3.80
N SER A 116 5.03 -4.51 3.54
CA SER A 116 5.98 -3.77 4.36
C SER A 116 5.31 -2.62 5.11
N ASP A 117 5.72 -2.38 6.34
CA ASP A 117 5.32 -1.18 7.10
C ASP A 117 5.96 0.08 6.50
N ALA A 118 5.32 1.22 6.68
CA ALA A 118 5.86 2.48 6.19
C ALA A 118 6.95 3.05 7.13
N ALA A 119 8.03 3.57 6.56
CA ALA A 119 9.19 4.05 7.29
C ALA A 119 8.93 5.30 8.15
N TRP A 120 7.84 6.04 7.93
CA TRP A 120 7.43 7.14 8.82
C TRP A 120 6.85 6.68 10.17
N ASN A 121 6.43 5.42 10.28
CA ASN A 121 6.03 4.88 11.56
C ASN A 121 7.27 4.75 12.47
N PRO A 122 7.13 4.89 13.80
CA PRO A 122 8.23 4.62 14.71
C PRO A 122 8.79 3.21 14.48
N PRO A 123 10.11 3.04 14.38
CA PRO A 123 10.71 1.74 14.15
C PRO A 123 10.45 0.83 15.36
N THR A 124 9.99 -0.38 15.08
CA THR A 124 9.92 -1.48 16.05
C THR A 124 11.10 -2.40 15.76
N ARG A 125 12.10 -2.43 16.63
CA ARG A 125 13.37 -3.09 16.38
C ARG A 125 13.52 -4.47 17.02
N ASP A 126 12.61 -4.81 17.93
CA ASP A 126 12.53 -6.08 18.66
C ASP A 126 11.70 -7.15 17.92
N LYS A 127 10.95 -6.76 16.88
CA LYS A 127 10.07 -7.65 16.11
C LYS A 127 10.32 -7.51 14.63
N ASP A 128 10.23 -8.63 13.91
CA ASP A 128 10.40 -8.65 12.44
C ASP A 128 9.10 -8.40 11.70
N TYR A 129 7.96 -8.69 12.32
CA TYR A 129 6.65 -8.52 11.69
C TYR A 129 5.52 -8.27 12.70
N ARG A 130 4.39 -7.83 12.18
CA ARG A 130 3.08 -7.78 12.87
C ARG A 130 2.05 -8.56 12.07
N THR A 131 1.04 -9.11 12.74
CA THR A 131 -0.14 -9.73 12.10
C THR A 131 -1.36 -8.85 12.31
N ASN A 132 -2.30 -8.95 11.39
CA ASN A 132 -3.58 -8.23 11.43
C ASN A 132 -3.37 -6.75 11.73
N SER A 133 -2.70 -6.07 10.81
CA SER A 133 -2.19 -4.72 10.96
C SER A 133 -2.38 -3.89 9.70
N ARG A 134 -2.09 -2.60 9.81
CA ARG A 134 -2.11 -1.66 8.70
C ARG A 134 -1.12 -2.07 7.60
N LEU A 135 -1.58 -1.99 6.37
CA LEU A 135 -0.77 -1.95 5.15
C LEU A 135 -1.13 -0.70 4.34
N SER A 136 -0.16 -0.04 3.75
CA SER A 136 -0.39 1.07 2.83
C SER A 136 0.83 1.26 1.91
N GLY A 137 0.60 1.71 0.67
CA GLY A 137 1.64 1.97 -0.32
C GLY A 137 2.23 0.71 -0.97
N ASN A 138 2.07 -0.45 -0.37
CA ASN A 138 2.42 -1.74 -0.95
C ASN A 138 1.56 -2.85 -0.36
N VAL A 139 1.17 -3.79 -1.20
CA VAL A 139 0.48 -5.00 -0.78
C VAL A 139 0.77 -6.12 -1.78
N PHE A 140 1.04 -7.31 -1.26
CA PHE A 140 1.20 -8.53 -2.05
C PHE A 140 0.08 -9.48 -1.65
N TYR A 141 -0.68 -9.91 -2.63
CA TYR A 141 -1.83 -10.81 -2.46
C TYR A 141 -1.47 -12.23 -2.84
N SER A 142 -2.01 -13.19 -2.08
CA SER A 142 -1.96 -14.59 -2.44
C SER A 142 -2.98 -14.91 -3.55
N GLU A 143 -2.82 -16.07 -4.17
CA GLU A 143 -3.76 -16.65 -5.16
C GLU A 143 -5.18 -16.87 -4.61
N LYS A 144 -5.35 -16.75 -3.28
CA LYS A 144 -6.64 -16.91 -2.56
C LYS A 144 -7.36 -15.60 -2.28
N LEU A 145 -6.91 -14.48 -2.86
CA LEU A 145 -7.61 -13.20 -2.70
C LEU A 145 -9.05 -13.31 -3.22
N PRO A 146 -10.07 -13.01 -2.40
CA PRO A 146 -11.47 -13.09 -2.84
C PRO A 146 -11.85 -11.82 -3.62
N VAL A 147 -11.33 -11.65 -4.82
CA VAL A 147 -11.40 -10.40 -5.62
C VAL A 147 -12.86 -9.94 -5.79
N ASN A 148 -13.77 -10.89 -6.05
CA ASN A 148 -15.18 -10.60 -6.33
C ASN A 148 -16.03 -10.30 -5.08
N ASP A 149 -15.54 -10.64 -3.88
CA ASP A 149 -16.25 -10.40 -2.62
C ASP A 149 -15.87 -9.04 -1.99
N ILE A 150 -14.87 -8.35 -2.55
CA ILE A 150 -14.39 -7.06 -2.05
C ILE A 150 -15.13 -5.92 -2.73
N ASP A 151 -15.69 -5.02 -1.93
CA ASP A 151 -16.16 -3.73 -2.42
C ASP A 151 -14.97 -2.78 -2.59
N TRP A 152 -14.45 -2.70 -3.80
CA TRP A 152 -13.28 -1.87 -4.13
C TRP A 152 -13.60 -0.38 -4.27
N LEU A 153 -14.84 -0.03 -4.63
CA LEU A 153 -15.16 1.28 -5.21
C LEU A 153 -15.87 2.24 -4.26
N SER A 154 -16.32 1.79 -3.10
CA SER A 154 -17.09 2.64 -2.19
C SER A 154 -16.28 3.80 -1.58
N LEU A 155 -14.96 3.72 -1.53
CA LEU A 155 -14.13 4.82 -1.05
C LEU A 155 -13.17 5.29 -2.15
N PRO A 156 -13.21 6.58 -2.52
CA PRO A 156 -12.33 7.11 -3.56
C PRO A 156 -10.86 7.23 -3.11
N ILE A 157 -10.64 7.41 -1.81
CA ILE A 157 -9.30 7.40 -1.17
C ILE A 157 -9.38 6.67 0.16
N SER A 158 -8.24 6.25 0.71
CA SER A 158 -8.14 5.31 1.85
C SER A 158 -8.73 3.93 1.55
N GLU A 159 -8.75 3.56 0.28
CA GLU A 159 -9.17 2.27 -0.24
C GLU A 159 -8.31 1.14 0.31
N ASP A 160 -7.02 1.39 0.57
CA ASP A 160 -6.09 0.47 1.23
C ASP A 160 -6.60 0.05 2.63
N TYR A 161 -7.10 1.01 3.42
CA TYR A 161 -7.69 0.72 4.72
C TYR A 161 -9.01 -0.03 4.57
N TYR A 162 -9.81 0.37 3.58
CA TYR A 162 -11.11 -0.21 3.35
C TYR A 162 -11.03 -1.67 2.92
N VAL A 163 -10.16 -1.98 1.96
CA VAL A 163 -9.90 -3.35 1.50
C VAL A 163 -9.33 -4.20 2.63
N ALA A 164 -8.34 -3.68 3.37
CA ALA A 164 -7.76 -4.41 4.50
C ALA A 164 -8.78 -4.71 5.60
N LEU A 165 -9.68 -3.77 5.94
CA LEU A 165 -10.75 -4.01 6.92
C LEU A 165 -11.76 -5.06 6.43
N GLN A 166 -12.17 -5.01 5.17
CA GLN A 166 -13.05 -6.04 4.59
C GLN A 166 -12.41 -7.42 4.70
N LEU A 167 -11.17 -7.58 4.23
CA LEU A 167 -10.45 -8.85 4.29
C LEU A 167 -10.35 -9.37 5.73
N LEU A 168 -9.96 -8.53 6.67
CA LEU A 168 -9.84 -8.93 8.08
C LEU A 168 -11.20 -9.34 8.67
N THR A 169 -12.28 -8.62 8.37
CA THR A 169 -13.63 -8.97 8.87
C THR A 169 -14.22 -10.20 8.17
N MET A 170 -13.74 -10.57 7.00
CA MET A 170 -14.04 -11.84 6.32
C MET A 170 -13.18 -13.02 6.84
N GLY A 171 -12.23 -12.78 7.75
CA GLY A 171 -11.36 -13.83 8.31
C GLY A 171 -10.04 -14.02 7.58
N TYR A 172 -9.72 -13.20 6.60
CA TYR A 172 -8.42 -13.24 5.90
C TYR A 172 -7.36 -12.49 6.67
N GLN A 173 -6.25 -13.15 6.97
CA GLN A 173 -5.15 -12.57 7.75
C GLN A 173 -4.12 -11.86 6.89
N ASN A 174 -3.46 -10.87 7.50
CA ASN A 174 -2.25 -10.28 6.93
C ASN A 174 -1.04 -10.39 7.87
N ARG A 175 0.15 -10.30 7.24
CA ARG A 175 1.43 -10.16 7.93
C ARG A 175 2.21 -9.00 7.32
N VAL A 176 2.77 -8.14 8.18
CA VAL A 176 3.41 -6.90 7.79
C VAL A 176 4.84 -6.87 8.30
N SER A 177 5.81 -6.77 7.40
CA SER A 177 7.23 -6.67 7.74
C SER A 177 7.54 -5.35 8.44
N LEU A 178 8.33 -5.44 9.52
CA LEU A 178 8.88 -4.30 10.26
C LEU A 178 10.39 -4.16 10.03
N LYS A 179 11.02 -5.19 9.50
CA LYS A 179 12.43 -5.23 9.14
C LYS A 179 12.64 -4.61 7.75
N TYR A 180 11.86 -5.08 6.78
CA TYR A 180 11.81 -4.52 5.44
C TYR A 180 10.63 -3.56 5.37
N ARG A 181 10.90 -2.30 5.12
CA ARG A 181 9.89 -1.23 5.16
C ARG A 181 9.86 -0.49 3.82
N ILE A 182 8.83 0.27 3.59
CA ILE A 182 8.79 1.20 2.47
C ILE A 182 9.01 2.63 2.94
N ASN A 183 9.74 3.39 2.14
CA ASN A 183 9.75 4.85 2.21
C ASN A 183 8.86 5.37 1.07
N PRO A 184 7.62 5.70 1.34
CA PRO A 184 6.76 6.31 0.33
C PRO A 184 7.19 7.76 0.14
N GLY A 185 7.00 8.26 -1.06
CA GLY A 185 7.27 9.64 -1.40
C GLY A 185 6.53 10.66 -0.54
N THR A 186 6.75 11.93 -0.80
CA THR A 186 6.11 13.02 -0.07
C THR A 186 4.60 13.02 -0.35
N THR A 187 3.80 13.00 0.69
CA THR A 187 2.33 13.17 0.57
C THR A 187 2.01 14.44 -0.21
N GLN A 188 1.14 14.36 -1.21
CA GLN A 188 0.80 15.46 -2.13
C GLN A 188 1.94 15.86 -3.11
N ALA A 189 2.85 14.95 -3.45
CA ALA A 189 3.73 15.15 -4.60
C ALA A 189 2.92 15.31 -5.90
N LYS A 190 3.45 16.04 -6.86
CA LYS A 190 2.77 16.23 -8.17
C LYS A 190 2.56 14.90 -8.87
N GLY A 191 1.40 14.72 -9.50
CA GLY A 191 1.00 13.50 -10.21
C GLY A 191 0.30 12.48 -9.31
N GLY A 192 -0.08 11.34 -9.89
CA GLY A 192 -0.83 10.30 -9.20
C GLY A 192 -2.17 10.78 -8.65
N CYS A 193 -2.58 10.28 -7.51
CA CYS A 193 -3.85 10.62 -6.87
C CYS A 193 -3.90 12.02 -6.23
N SER A 194 -2.78 12.77 -6.22
CA SER A 194 -2.72 14.08 -5.54
C SER A 194 -3.70 15.10 -6.10
N THR A 195 -3.96 15.06 -7.41
CA THR A 195 -4.90 15.96 -8.09
C THR A 195 -6.36 15.75 -7.68
N GLN A 196 -6.72 14.55 -7.26
CA GLN A 196 -8.07 14.17 -6.85
C GLN A 196 -8.25 14.17 -5.32
N ARG A 197 -7.14 14.16 -4.58
CA ARG A 197 -7.11 14.12 -3.12
C ARG A 197 -7.23 15.51 -2.51
N THR A 198 -8.42 16.10 -2.49
CA THR A 198 -8.68 17.32 -1.73
C THR A 198 -8.89 17.01 -0.24
N LEU A 199 -8.77 18.03 0.62
CA LEU A 199 -9.01 17.89 2.07
C LEU A 199 -10.45 17.43 2.36
N ASP A 200 -11.43 17.93 1.59
CA ASP A 200 -12.84 17.52 1.71
C ASP A 200 -13.04 16.06 1.34
N VAL A 201 -12.49 15.62 0.21
CA VAL A 201 -12.53 14.20 -0.22
C VAL A 201 -11.86 13.31 0.82
N HIS A 202 -10.72 13.71 1.39
CA HIS A 202 -10.05 12.99 2.46
C HIS A 202 -10.94 12.85 3.70
N ASN A 203 -11.53 13.95 4.18
CA ASN A 203 -12.37 13.92 5.38
C ASN A 203 -13.61 13.05 5.16
N LYS A 204 -14.32 13.22 4.04
CA LYS A 204 -15.49 12.43 3.68
C LYS A 204 -15.17 10.93 3.56
N SER A 205 -14.04 10.56 2.95
CA SER A 205 -13.65 9.16 2.86
C SER A 205 -13.41 8.52 4.23
N LEU A 206 -12.78 9.23 5.15
CA LEU A 206 -12.60 8.71 6.51
C LEU A 206 -13.93 8.61 7.29
N GLU A 207 -14.87 9.55 7.09
CA GLU A 207 -16.22 9.48 7.67
C GLU A 207 -16.99 8.28 7.10
N GLN A 208 -16.92 8.04 5.80
CA GLN A 208 -17.51 6.86 5.17
C GLN A 208 -16.88 5.57 5.71
N LEU A 209 -15.55 5.53 5.88
CA LEU A 209 -14.84 4.38 6.46
C LEU A 209 -15.34 4.10 7.88
N GLN A 210 -15.51 5.14 8.72
CA GLN A 210 -16.07 4.99 10.06
C GLN A 210 -17.51 4.49 10.02
N ASN A 211 -18.33 5.02 9.13
CA ASN A 211 -19.74 4.60 9.00
C ASN A 211 -19.88 3.13 8.60
N LYS A 212 -18.97 2.63 7.75
CA LYS A 212 -18.93 1.21 7.34
C LYS A 212 -18.38 0.29 8.44
N PHE A 213 -17.45 0.78 9.26
CA PHE A 213 -16.78 0.00 10.31
C PHE A 213 -16.78 0.74 11.67
N PRO A 214 -17.96 1.11 12.23
CA PRO A 214 -18.02 1.94 13.45
C PRO A 214 -17.41 1.28 14.69
N GLN A 215 -17.36 -0.06 14.72
CA GLN A 215 -16.78 -0.82 15.83
C GLN A 215 -15.23 -0.79 15.84
N PHE A 216 -14.61 -0.53 14.68
CA PHE A 216 -13.17 -0.64 14.50
C PHE A 216 -12.49 0.69 14.20
N VAL A 217 -13.21 1.66 13.63
CA VAL A 217 -12.67 2.94 13.18
C VAL A 217 -13.13 4.07 14.11
N LYS A 218 -12.17 4.82 14.66
CA LYS A 218 -12.43 6.03 15.45
C LYS A 218 -11.77 7.23 14.77
N LEU A 219 -12.53 8.30 14.57
CA LEU A 219 -12.03 9.55 14.02
C LEU A 219 -11.64 10.54 15.12
N ARG A 220 -10.71 11.40 14.77
CA ARG A 220 -10.34 12.58 15.55
C ARG A 220 -9.91 13.70 14.61
N ASP A 221 -10.06 14.93 15.03
CA ASP A 221 -9.49 16.07 14.34
C ASP A 221 -8.00 16.20 14.63
N LYS A 222 -7.23 16.56 13.63
CA LYS A 222 -5.79 16.76 13.70
C LYS A 222 -5.38 17.92 12.81
N VAL A 223 -4.56 18.83 13.32
CA VAL A 223 -3.92 19.86 12.47
C VAL A 223 -2.88 19.18 11.58
N ALA A 224 -2.97 19.42 10.29
CA ALA A 224 -2.02 18.91 9.30
C ALA A 224 -0.69 19.64 9.48
N LYS A 225 0.39 18.89 9.69
CA LYS A 225 1.76 19.38 9.74
C LYS A 225 2.53 18.82 8.55
N ASN A 226 3.29 19.64 7.85
CA ASN A 226 4.12 19.20 6.72
C ASN A 226 3.35 18.41 5.64
N SER A 227 2.16 18.88 5.29
CA SER A 227 1.24 18.21 4.37
C SER A 227 0.95 19.07 3.12
N GLY A 228 1.95 19.76 2.59
CA GLY A 228 1.80 20.62 1.42
C GLY A 228 0.68 21.67 1.63
N GLU A 229 -0.26 21.76 0.69
CA GLU A 229 -1.39 22.70 0.70
C GLU A 229 -2.31 22.57 1.93
N TRP A 230 -2.28 21.45 2.65
CA TRP A 230 -3.09 21.25 3.86
C TRP A 230 -2.41 21.70 5.13
N SER A 231 -1.17 22.18 5.05
CA SER A 231 -0.41 22.60 6.23
C SER A 231 -1.16 23.68 7.03
N GLY A 232 -1.33 23.47 8.33
CA GLY A 232 -2.08 24.35 9.22
C GLY A 232 -3.61 24.13 9.21
N GLN A 233 -4.16 23.37 8.27
CA GLN A 233 -5.60 23.10 8.23
C GLN A 233 -5.96 21.90 9.13
N THR A 234 -7.19 21.91 9.65
CA THR A 234 -7.73 20.77 10.40
C THR A 234 -8.21 19.69 9.45
N LYS A 235 -7.72 18.47 9.64
CA LYS A 235 -8.14 17.28 8.89
C LYS A 235 -8.58 16.17 9.81
N LYS A 236 -9.42 15.28 9.32
CA LYS A 236 -9.72 14.02 10.00
C LYS A 236 -8.49 13.10 9.99
N ALA A 237 -8.32 12.40 11.10
CA ALA A 237 -7.38 11.29 11.22
C ALA A 237 -8.11 10.11 11.86
N CYS A 238 -7.78 8.89 11.48
CA CYS A 238 -8.40 7.70 12.03
C CYS A 238 -7.43 6.89 12.89
N THR A 239 -8.00 6.21 13.86
CA THR A 239 -7.36 5.09 14.59
C THR A 239 -8.19 3.85 14.30
N ILE A 240 -7.54 2.78 13.88
CA ILE A 240 -8.21 1.54 13.46
C ILE A 240 -7.76 0.38 14.34
N SER A 241 -8.73 -0.37 14.83
CA SER A 241 -8.52 -1.56 15.67
C SER A 241 -8.41 -2.82 14.81
N TRP A 242 -7.33 -2.93 14.02
CA TRP A 242 -7.10 -3.99 13.03
C TRP A 242 -7.27 -5.41 13.58
N LYS A 243 -6.66 -5.71 14.74
CA LYS A 243 -6.76 -7.02 15.38
C LYS A 243 -8.19 -7.35 15.78
N LYS A 244 -8.97 -6.36 16.27
CA LYS A 244 -10.38 -6.56 16.61
C LYS A 244 -11.22 -6.83 15.36
N ALA A 245 -10.90 -6.20 14.23
CA ALA A 245 -11.57 -6.47 12.98
C ALA A 245 -11.41 -7.94 12.56
N TYR A 246 -10.20 -8.50 12.65
CA TYR A 246 -9.98 -9.91 12.39
C TYR A 246 -10.69 -10.81 13.43
N GLN A 247 -10.59 -10.48 14.71
CA GLN A 247 -11.22 -11.26 15.78
C GLN A 247 -12.74 -11.34 15.67
N SER A 248 -13.38 -10.37 15.00
CA SER A 248 -14.84 -10.37 14.80
C SER A 248 -15.32 -11.40 13.77
N SER A 249 -14.41 -12.00 12.99
CA SER A 249 -14.71 -13.06 12.03
C SER A 249 -14.54 -14.48 12.60
N GLN A 250 -14.03 -14.59 13.83
CA GLN A 250 -13.79 -15.86 14.51
C GLN A 250 -14.96 -16.20 15.44
#